data_fbec5d14d9026e186f20eb15abfbc575
#
_entry.id   fbec5d14d9026e186f20eb15abfbc575
#
_cell.length_a   1.000
_cell.length_b   1.000
_cell.length_c   1.000
_cell.angle_alpha   90.00
_cell.angle_beta   90.00
_cell.angle_gamma   90.00
#
_symmetry.space_group_name_H-M   'P 1'
#
loop_
_entity.id
_entity.type
_entity.pdbx_description
1 polymer ?
#
loop_
_entity_poly.entity_id
_entity_poly.type
_entity_poly.pdbx_seq_one_letter_code
_entity_poly.pdbx_strand_id
1 'polypeptide(L)'
;MRKFMLAAGLATLLTGCGDDGVYGNYINQQYGVRLDIHKDEIRFKNGVFAVKSWDESQKPIYIAKTQNKTLGSWSFKIEKVDGGVIYQGVKFEKD
;
A
#
# COMPACT_ATOMS: atom_id res chain seq x y z
N MET A 1 -2.32 28.15 19.94
CA MET A 1 -2.76 28.04 20.23
C MET A 1 -3.01 27.51 20.34
N ARG A 2 -2.65 27.62 20.27
CA ARG A 2 -2.85 27.23 20.56
C ARG A 2 -2.72 26.43 20.36
N LYS A 3 -2.44 26.38 20.36
CA LYS A 3 -2.44 25.78 20.40
C LYS A 3 -2.30 24.96 20.15
N PHE A 4 -1.86 24.84 20.25
CA PHE A 4 -1.97 24.16 20.26
C PHE A 4 -1.80 23.40 19.93
N MET A 5 -1.63 23.63 19.86
CA MET A 5 -1.69 22.95 19.77
C MET A 5 -1.57 22.19 19.48
N LEU A 6 -1.22 22.26 19.55
CA LEU A 6 -1.25 21.55 19.46
C LEU A 6 -1.11 20.75 19.17
N ALA A 7 -0.86 20.75 19.18
CA ALA A 7 -0.84 19.96 19.09
C ALA A 7 -0.76 19.15 18.75
N ALA A 8 -0.45 19.19 18.85
CA ALA A 8 -0.47 18.39 18.70
C ALA A 8 -0.42 17.60 18.31
N GLY A 9 -0.12 17.61 18.34
CA GLY A 9 -0.20 16.89 18.08
C GLY A 9 0.02 16.18 17.69
N LEU A 10 0.40 16.19 17.75
CA LEU A 10 0.48 15.47 17.56
C LEU A 10 0.69 14.62 17.13
N ALA A 11 0.95 14.57 17.13
CA ALA A 11 1.08 13.76 16.89
C ALA A 11 1.10 12.88 16.51
N THR A 12 1.35 12.84 16.68
CA THR A 12 1.26 11.98 16.52
C THR A 12 1.16 11.18 16.03
N LEU A 13 1.48 11.34 16.09
CA LEU A 13 1.29 10.64 15.76
C LEU A 13 1.38 9.95 15.30
N LEU A 14 1.83 9.89 15.35
CA LEU A 14 1.84 9.20 14.98
C LEU A 14 1.84 8.35 14.73
N THR A 15 2.19 8.45 14.86
CA THR A 15 2.12 7.50 14.68
C THR A 15 1.85 6.69 14.36
N GLY A 16 1.97 6.65 14.34
CA GLY A 16 1.69 5.89 14.01
C GLY A 16 1.39 5.54 13.45
N CYS A 17 1.50 5.81 13.33
CA CYS A 17 1.15 5.48 12.79
C CYS A 17 0.93 4.93 12.19
N GLY A 18 0.62 5.74 13.10
CA GLY A 18 -0.06 4.68 12.50
C GLY A 18 0.56 4.26 11.24
N ASP A 19 0.96 3.32 11.37
CA ASP A 19 1.53 2.78 10.16
C ASP A 19 0.41 2.17 9.33
N ASP A 20 -0.03 2.94 8.34
CA ASP A 20 -1.04 2.44 7.42
C ASP A 20 -0.43 1.49 6.40
N GLY A 21 0.85 1.22 6.52
CA GLY A 21 1.52 0.32 5.62
C GLY A 21 1.48 0.82 4.20
N VAL A 22 1.01 -0.03 3.31
CA VAL A 22 0.96 0.29 1.88
C VAL A 22 -0.46 0.49 1.37
N TYR A 23 -1.43 0.59 2.26
CA TYR A 23 -2.83 0.72 1.83
C TYR A 23 -3.06 2.05 1.14
N GLY A 24 -3.83 2.04 0.08
CA GLY A 24 -4.16 3.23 -0.67
C GLY A 24 -4.36 2.95 -2.14
N ASN A 25 -4.70 4.02 -2.85
CA ASN A 25 -4.87 3.96 -4.29
C ASN A 25 -3.67 4.63 -4.93
N TYR A 26 -3.05 3.95 -5.88
CA TYR A 26 -1.83 4.41 -6.50
C TYR A 26 -1.96 4.35 -8.01
N ILE A 27 -1.16 5.15 -8.69
CA ILE A 27 -1.16 5.18 -10.15
C ILE A 27 0.27 5.37 -10.67
N ASN A 28 0.60 4.66 -11.74
CA ASN A 28 1.78 4.97 -12.53
C ASN A 28 1.31 5.70 -13.78
N GLN A 29 1.60 7.00 -13.86
CA GLN A 29 1.08 7.82 -14.95
C GLN A 29 1.78 7.54 -16.27
N GLN A 30 3.00 7.08 -16.24
CA GLN A 30 3.74 6.77 -17.44
C GLN A 30 3.08 5.65 -18.24
N TYR A 31 2.58 4.64 -17.55
CA TYR A 31 1.96 3.49 -18.18
C TYR A 31 0.43 3.49 -18.07
N GLY A 32 -0.11 4.44 -17.30
CA GLY A 32 -1.55 4.49 -17.10
C GLY A 32 -2.10 3.32 -16.31
N VAL A 33 -1.31 2.75 -15.41
CA VAL A 33 -1.69 1.56 -14.65
C VAL A 33 -2.00 1.96 -13.22
N ARG A 34 -3.11 1.45 -12.69
CA ARG A 34 -3.51 1.68 -11.31
C ARG A 34 -3.19 0.46 -10.46
N LEU A 35 -2.87 0.71 -9.21
CA LEU A 35 -2.67 -0.33 -8.20
C LEU A 35 -3.40 0.11 -6.94
N ASP A 36 -4.52 -0.52 -6.65
CA ASP A 36 -5.33 -0.17 -5.49
C ASP A 36 -5.13 -1.25 -4.44
N ILE A 37 -4.60 -0.86 -3.28
CA ILE A 37 -4.20 -1.78 -2.24
C ILE A 37 -5.08 -1.59 -1.02
N HIS A 38 -5.80 -2.63 -0.65
CA HIS A 38 -6.63 -2.66 0.55
C HIS A 38 -6.20 -3.83 1.42
N LYS A 39 -6.64 -3.82 2.66
CA LYS A 39 -6.23 -4.86 3.59
C LYS A 39 -6.62 -6.27 3.11
N ASP A 40 -7.80 -6.38 2.51
CA ASP A 40 -8.35 -7.68 2.11
C ASP A 40 -8.43 -7.87 0.60
N GLU A 41 -8.00 -6.89 -0.18
CA GLU A 41 -8.14 -6.96 -1.63
C GLU A 41 -7.13 -6.04 -2.30
N ILE A 42 -6.54 -6.52 -3.40
CA ILE A 42 -5.68 -5.70 -4.24
C ILE A 42 -6.24 -5.74 -5.65
N ARG A 43 -6.40 -4.57 -6.25
CA ARG A 43 -6.82 -4.46 -7.64
C ARG A 43 -5.65 -3.96 -8.46
N PHE A 44 -5.30 -4.72 -9.47
CA PHE A 44 -4.16 -4.41 -10.32
C PHE A 44 -4.53 -4.74 -11.76
N LYS A 45 -4.40 -3.75 -12.64
CA LYS A 45 -4.86 -3.86 -14.02
C LYS A 45 -6.35 -4.22 -14.00
N ASN A 46 -6.75 -5.31 -14.61
CA ASN A 46 -8.16 -5.71 -14.61
C ASN A 46 -8.43 -6.87 -13.65
N GLY A 47 -7.48 -7.14 -12.75
CA GLY A 47 -7.60 -8.27 -11.84
C GLY A 47 -7.94 -7.83 -10.42
N VAL A 48 -8.72 -8.68 -9.75
CA VAL A 48 -9.06 -8.51 -8.35
C VAL A 48 -8.43 -9.68 -7.60
N PHE A 49 -7.61 -9.34 -6.61
CA PHE A 49 -6.85 -10.34 -5.86
C PHE A 49 -7.30 -10.29 -4.40
N ALA A 50 -7.88 -11.37 -3.92
CA ALA A 50 -8.31 -11.45 -2.52
C ALA A 50 -7.09 -11.71 -1.65
N VAL A 51 -6.82 -10.83 -0.68
CA VAL A 51 -5.66 -10.97 0.17
C VAL A 51 -5.95 -11.97 1.27
N LYS A 52 -5.11 -12.98 1.38
CA LYS A 52 -5.23 -14.00 2.43
C LYS A 52 -4.41 -13.66 3.65
N SER A 53 -3.24 -13.06 3.44
CA SER A 53 -2.37 -12.67 4.56
C SER A 53 -1.39 -11.62 4.10
N TRP A 54 -0.88 -10.87 5.08
CA TRP A 54 0.17 -9.89 4.87
C TRP A 54 1.40 -10.29 5.68
N ASP A 55 2.55 -10.26 5.04
CA ASP A 55 3.83 -10.46 5.71
C ASP A 55 4.53 -9.12 5.78
N GLU A 56 4.68 -8.58 6.99
CA GLU A 56 5.30 -7.28 7.20
C GLU A 56 6.64 -7.41 7.93
N SER A 57 7.20 -8.62 7.93
CA SER A 57 8.44 -8.87 8.66
C SER A 57 9.66 -8.24 8.00
N GLN A 58 9.53 -7.78 6.75
CA GLN A 58 10.65 -7.21 6.01
C GLN A 58 10.42 -5.75 5.63
N LYS A 59 9.72 -5.00 6.47
CA LYS A 59 9.48 -3.58 6.16
C LYS A 59 10.77 -2.88 5.76
N PRO A 60 10.73 -2.00 4.77
CA PRO A 60 9.56 -1.42 4.10
C PRO A 60 8.96 -2.27 2.99
N ILE A 61 9.30 -3.53 2.92
CA ILE A 61 8.74 -4.45 1.94
C ILE A 61 7.57 -5.20 2.58
N TYR A 62 6.41 -5.14 1.91
CA TYR A 62 5.17 -5.78 2.35
C TYR A 62 4.81 -6.83 1.32
N ILE A 63 4.54 -8.04 1.80
CA ILE A 63 4.19 -9.15 0.90
C ILE A 63 2.76 -9.55 1.17
N ALA A 64 1.91 -9.43 0.15
CA ALA A 64 0.52 -9.86 0.23
C ALA A 64 0.38 -11.19 -0.47
N LYS A 65 -0.10 -12.18 0.24
CA LYS A 65 -0.41 -13.48 -0.36
C LYS A 65 -1.87 -13.46 -0.75
N THR A 66 -2.14 -13.64 -2.03
CA THR A 66 -3.46 -13.42 -2.59
C THR A 66 -3.93 -14.60 -3.41
N GLN A 67 -5.22 -14.56 -3.73
CA GLN A 67 -5.88 -15.53 -4.58
C GLN A 67 -6.66 -14.79 -5.65
N ASN A 68 -6.48 -15.20 -6.90
CA ASN A 68 -7.17 -14.63 -8.05
C ASN A 68 -7.91 -15.75 -8.77
N LYS A 69 -9.12 -15.47 -9.26
CA LYS A 69 -9.94 -16.50 -9.90
C LYS A 69 -9.29 -17.09 -11.15
N THR A 70 -8.52 -16.27 -11.85
CA THR A 70 -7.89 -16.69 -13.10
C THR A 70 -6.49 -17.21 -12.88
N LEU A 71 -5.70 -16.50 -12.06
CA LEU A 71 -4.28 -16.77 -11.90
C LEU A 71 -3.99 -17.73 -10.75
N GLY A 72 -4.95 -17.94 -9.84
CA GLY A 72 -4.72 -18.74 -8.65
C GLY A 72 -3.96 -17.96 -7.59
N SER A 73 -2.99 -18.59 -6.97
CA SER A 73 -2.19 -17.94 -5.92
C SER A 73 -1.22 -16.96 -6.52
N TRP A 74 -1.16 -15.77 -5.93
CA TRP A 74 -0.28 -14.72 -6.41
C TRP A 74 0.25 -13.93 -5.23
N SER A 75 1.52 -13.57 -5.26
CA SER A 75 2.11 -12.77 -4.19
C SER A 75 2.50 -11.41 -4.72
N PHE A 76 2.10 -10.36 -4.00
CA PHE A 76 2.51 -8.99 -4.31
C PHE A 76 3.61 -8.60 -3.36
N LYS A 77 4.79 -8.34 -3.88
CA LYS A 77 5.92 -7.85 -3.10
C LYS A 77 6.02 -6.35 -3.35
N ILE A 78 5.62 -5.58 -2.36
CA ILE A 78 5.42 -4.14 -2.51
C ILE A 78 6.38 -3.41 -1.57
N GLU A 79 7.16 -2.50 -2.11
CA GLU A 79 8.08 -1.70 -1.31
C GLU A 79 7.49 -0.32 -1.08
N LYS A 80 7.36 0.07 0.19
CA LYS A 80 6.86 1.39 0.53
C LYS A 80 8.00 2.40 0.38
N VAL A 81 7.73 3.48 -0.36
CA VAL A 81 8.70 4.55 -0.58
C VAL A 81 8.00 5.89 -0.39
N ASP A 82 8.79 6.97 -0.42
CA ASP A 82 8.24 8.31 -0.36
C ASP A 82 7.27 8.54 -1.50
N GLY A 83 6.05 8.95 -1.16
CA GLY A 83 5.05 9.31 -2.15
C GLY A 83 4.35 8.15 -2.82
N GLY A 84 4.68 6.91 -2.49
CA GLY A 84 4.02 5.80 -3.14
C GLY A 84 4.62 4.45 -2.81
N VAL A 85 4.57 3.56 -3.78
CA VAL A 85 5.09 2.20 -3.63
C VAL A 85 5.79 1.77 -4.90
N ILE A 86 6.66 0.78 -4.78
CA ILE A 86 7.31 0.14 -5.92
C ILE A 86 6.82 -1.30 -6.00
N TYR A 87 6.34 -1.68 -7.17
CA TYR A 87 5.91 -3.05 -7.45
C TYR A 87 6.48 -3.46 -8.81
N GLN A 88 7.17 -4.58 -8.81
CA GLN A 88 7.83 -5.11 -10.02
C GLN A 88 8.77 -4.08 -10.65
N GLY A 89 9.47 -3.33 -9.80
CA GLY A 89 10.43 -2.34 -10.28
C GLY A 89 9.82 -1.06 -10.81
N VAL A 90 8.51 -0.90 -10.70
CA VAL A 90 7.80 0.27 -11.20
C VAL A 90 7.24 1.05 -10.03
N LYS A 91 7.45 2.37 -10.03
CA LYS A 91 6.94 3.22 -8.98
C LYS A 91 5.49 3.64 -9.28
N PHE A 92 4.63 3.45 -8.30
CA PHE A 92 3.24 3.90 -8.33
C PHE A 92 3.10 5.00 -7.29
N GLU A 93 2.59 6.14 -7.70
CA GLU A 93 2.44 7.28 -6.83
C GLU A 93 1.05 7.34 -6.26
N LYS A 94 0.95 7.88 -5.04
CA LYS A 94 -0.35 8.01 -4.40
C LYS A 94 -1.26 8.88 -5.24
N ASP A 95 -2.44 8.37 -5.49
CA ASP A 95 -3.43 9.07 -6.31
C ASP A 95 -4.20 10.10 -5.50
#